data_7045c9116e96463e905746de1766f564
#
_entry.id   7045c9116e96463e905746de1766f564
#
_cell.length_a   1.000
_cell.length_b   1.000
_cell.length_c   1.000
_cell.angle_alpha   90.00
_cell.angle_beta   90.00
_cell.angle_gamma   90.00
#
_symmetry.space_group_name_H-M   'P 1'
#
loop_
_entity.id
_entity.type
_entity.pdbx_description
1 polymer ?
#
loop_
_entity_poly.entity_id
_entity_poly.type
_entity_poly.pdbx_seq_one_letter_code
_entity_poly.pdbx_strand_id
1 'polypeptide(L)'
;MAPKINDMKQAVIYARVSSMGNRQSTERQVLDLRKYADHEEYNVCKVFEEHVSGAKRNQDRPVLCQCLEYCVSNSIDILLISELSRLGRKVDEVLENVKYCKDHHLNIYFQKENLSIFNIDGTENPFLTIMIAVLGTCAELEREAIYYRLNSGKEKYIADGGRVGRKVGYRKPMEVKEQEYREVIRHLRKGTTIRDTAKLTGHCVRTVQRIKNEFGIKKQNSPTPKHRK
;
A
#
# COMPACT_ATOMS: atom_id res chain seq x y z
N MET A 1 22.89 36.73 15.23
CA MET A 1 23.75 35.59 15.61
C MET A 1 23.00 34.35 15.14
N ALA A 2 23.50 33.59 14.20
CA ALA A 2 22.84 32.34 13.79
C ALA A 2 22.89 31.37 14.97
N PRO A 3 21.78 30.65 15.31
CA PRO A 3 21.79 29.65 16.36
C PRO A 3 22.84 28.55 16.04
N LYS A 4 23.53 28.11 17.05
CA LYS A 4 24.46 26.98 16.89
C LYS A 4 23.65 25.74 16.48
N ILE A 5 24.15 24.95 15.56
CA ILE A 5 23.51 23.73 15.02
C ILE A 5 22.96 22.78 16.13
N ASN A 6 23.47 22.89 17.35
CA ASN A 6 23.04 22.11 18.51
C ASN A 6 21.75 22.62 19.21
N ASP A 7 21.25 23.81 18.86
CA ASP A 7 20.02 24.37 19.43
C ASP A 7 18.80 24.25 18.50
N MET A 8 19.00 23.81 17.26
CA MET A 8 17.91 23.64 16.30
C MET A 8 17.16 22.32 16.54
N LYS A 9 15.84 22.38 16.56
CA LYS A 9 15.00 21.17 16.64
C LYS A 9 15.28 20.24 15.46
N GLN A 10 15.40 18.95 15.75
CA GLN A 10 15.67 17.94 14.75
C GLN A 10 14.37 17.49 14.08
N ALA A 11 14.33 17.56 12.77
CA ALA A 11 13.16 17.19 11.99
C ALA A 11 13.45 16.02 11.03
N VAL A 12 12.41 15.24 10.79
CA VAL A 12 12.40 14.21 9.73
C VAL A 12 11.23 14.49 8.81
N ILE A 13 11.41 14.27 7.51
CA ILE A 13 10.34 14.41 6.53
C ILE A 13 9.89 13.02 6.07
N TYR A 14 8.59 12.79 6.06
CA TYR A 14 7.99 11.62 5.44
C TYR A 14 7.06 12.03 4.30
N ALA A 15 7.32 11.51 3.10
CA ALA A 15 6.52 11.73 1.90
C ALA A 15 6.05 10.42 1.30
N ARG A 16 4.79 10.38 0.81
CA ARG A 16 4.20 9.19 0.18
C ARG A 16 3.46 9.55 -1.10
N VAL A 17 3.68 8.73 -2.14
CA VAL A 17 2.90 8.77 -3.38
C VAL A 17 2.34 7.39 -3.71
N SER A 18 1.25 7.36 -4.50
CA SER A 18 0.75 6.10 -5.05
C SER A 18 1.76 5.52 -6.05
N SER A 19 1.82 4.19 -6.15
CA SER A 19 2.69 3.46 -7.08
C SER A 19 2.48 3.82 -8.57
N MET A 20 1.36 4.50 -8.90
CA MET A 20 1.04 5.01 -10.24
C MET A 20 1.27 6.53 -10.39
N GLY A 21 1.73 7.21 -9.34
CA GLY A 21 1.96 8.66 -9.35
C GLY A 21 3.36 9.02 -9.85
N ASN A 22 3.45 10.09 -10.63
CA ASN A 22 4.71 10.63 -11.14
C ASN A 22 5.66 11.00 -9.98
N ARG A 23 6.97 10.77 -10.14
CA ARG A 23 8.04 11.20 -9.23
C ARG A 23 7.94 12.67 -8.81
N GLN A 24 7.44 13.53 -9.72
CA GLN A 24 7.19 14.96 -9.48
C GLN A 24 6.34 15.28 -8.24
N SER A 25 5.47 14.37 -7.80
CA SER A 25 4.59 14.60 -6.65
C SER A 25 5.29 14.43 -5.30
N THR A 26 6.28 13.51 -5.18
CA THR A 26 7.07 13.32 -3.95
C THR A 26 8.08 14.44 -3.77
N GLU A 27 8.80 14.79 -4.84
CA GLU A 27 9.77 15.89 -4.86
C GLU A 27 9.13 17.21 -4.44
N ARG A 28 7.91 17.48 -4.93
CA ARG A 28 7.17 18.69 -4.53
C ARG A 28 6.80 18.68 -3.05
N GLN A 29 6.29 17.56 -2.52
CA GLN A 29 5.97 17.45 -1.09
C GLN A 29 7.22 17.68 -0.23
N VAL A 30 8.33 17.04 -0.60
CA VAL A 30 9.60 17.20 0.13
C VAL A 30 10.11 18.63 0.05
N LEU A 31 10.02 19.28 -1.12
CA LEU A 31 10.44 20.66 -1.29
C LEU A 31 9.63 21.62 -0.42
N ASP A 32 8.31 21.47 -0.40
CA ASP A 32 7.42 22.33 0.38
C ASP A 32 7.64 22.11 1.89
N LEU A 33 7.86 20.89 2.35
CA LEU A 33 8.18 20.58 3.74
C LEU A 33 9.59 21.07 4.14
N ARG A 34 10.56 21.06 3.24
CA ARG A 34 11.88 21.65 3.51
C ARG A 34 11.80 23.17 3.66
N LYS A 35 11.04 23.86 2.80
CA LYS A 35 10.82 25.32 2.97
C LYS A 35 10.17 25.64 4.31
N TYR A 36 9.22 24.81 4.74
CA TYR A 36 8.63 24.96 6.07
C TYR A 36 9.66 24.73 7.17
N ALA A 37 10.46 23.68 7.08
CA ALA A 37 11.52 23.40 8.05
C ALA A 37 12.54 24.55 8.14
N ASP A 38 12.94 25.11 6.99
CA ASP A 38 13.86 26.25 6.93
C ASP A 38 13.24 27.50 7.57
N HIS A 39 11.94 27.74 7.36
CA HIS A 39 11.22 28.86 7.98
C HIS A 39 11.11 28.74 9.50
N GLU A 40 10.90 27.53 10.00
CA GLU A 40 10.78 27.23 11.44
C GLU A 40 12.14 26.95 12.10
N GLU A 41 13.24 27.14 11.37
CA GLU A 41 14.61 26.88 11.83
C GLU A 41 14.82 25.44 12.32
N TYR A 42 14.22 24.45 11.65
CA TYR A 42 14.40 23.03 11.94
C TYR A 42 15.57 22.45 11.12
N ASN A 43 16.36 21.59 11.74
CA ASN A 43 17.38 20.81 11.04
C ASN A 43 16.78 19.50 10.50
N VAL A 44 16.67 19.38 9.19
CA VAL A 44 16.14 18.16 8.53
C VAL A 44 17.23 17.10 8.47
N CYS A 45 17.15 16.12 9.40
CA CYS A 45 18.13 15.03 9.51
C CYS A 45 17.97 13.98 8.38
N LYS A 46 16.74 13.65 8.03
CA LYS A 46 16.45 12.58 7.06
C LYS A 46 15.13 12.78 6.36
N VAL A 47 15.05 12.25 5.13
CA VAL A 47 13.82 12.19 4.34
C VAL A 47 13.51 10.73 4.03
N PHE A 48 12.27 10.33 4.27
CA PHE A 48 11.74 9.01 3.93
C PHE A 48 10.69 9.17 2.83
N GLU A 49 10.87 8.47 1.72
CA GLU A 49 9.95 8.50 0.60
C GLU A 49 9.38 7.10 0.34
N GLU A 50 8.06 7.00 0.27
CA GLU A 50 7.37 5.74 0.08
C GLU A 50 6.52 5.75 -1.19
N HIS A 51 6.73 4.76 -2.06
CA HIS A 51 5.96 4.58 -3.30
C HIS A 51 4.98 3.42 -3.16
N VAL A 52 3.91 3.63 -2.39
CA VAL A 52 2.90 2.58 -2.12
C VAL A 52 1.49 3.16 -2.21
N SER A 53 0.56 2.32 -2.66
CA SER A 53 -0.85 2.64 -2.58
C SER A 53 -1.26 2.89 -1.13
N GLY A 54 -1.96 4.00 -0.88
CA GLY A 54 -2.53 4.30 0.44
C GLY A 54 -3.54 3.25 0.96
N ALA A 55 -3.89 2.24 0.14
CA ALA A 55 -4.77 1.15 0.53
C ALA A 55 -4.08 0.06 1.36
N LYS A 56 -2.75 0.04 1.44
CA LYS A 56 -2.01 -0.92 2.25
C LYS A 56 -2.11 -0.55 3.73
N ARG A 57 -2.22 -1.58 4.59
CA ARG A 57 -2.21 -1.43 6.05
C ARG A 57 -0.84 -0.95 6.54
N ASN A 58 -0.78 -0.40 7.76
CA ASN A 58 0.47 0.03 8.38
C ASN A 58 1.56 -1.05 8.34
N GLN A 59 1.21 -2.31 8.61
CA GLN A 59 2.13 -3.46 8.56
C GLN A 59 2.75 -3.70 7.17
N ASP A 60 2.07 -3.26 6.11
CA ASP A 60 2.52 -3.40 4.72
C ASP A 60 3.25 -2.13 4.22
N ARG A 61 3.62 -1.22 5.14
CA ARG A 61 4.28 0.06 4.88
C ARG A 61 5.65 0.12 5.58
N PRO A 62 6.63 -0.62 5.08
CA PRO A 62 7.92 -0.77 5.75
C PRO A 62 8.67 0.55 5.90
N VAL A 63 8.51 1.49 4.96
CA VAL A 63 9.19 2.79 5.02
C VAL A 63 8.58 3.68 6.10
N LEU A 64 7.25 3.66 6.29
CA LEU A 64 6.61 4.38 7.40
C LEU A 64 7.08 3.83 8.75
N CYS A 65 7.07 2.49 8.92
CA CYS A 65 7.54 1.85 10.15
C CYS A 65 9.00 2.23 10.45
N GLN A 66 9.89 2.13 9.45
CA GLN A 66 11.28 2.54 9.59
C GLN A 66 11.43 4.04 9.92
N CYS A 67 10.58 4.90 9.35
CA CYS A 67 10.57 6.32 9.65
C CYS A 67 10.23 6.59 11.11
N LEU A 68 9.15 5.98 11.61
CA LEU A 68 8.71 6.14 13.01
C LEU A 68 9.75 5.59 13.99
N GLU A 69 10.28 4.39 13.73
CA GLU A 69 11.36 3.80 14.53
C GLU A 69 12.63 4.67 14.54
N TYR A 70 12.99 5.23 13.37
CA TYR A 70 14.13 6.14 13.26
C TYR A 70 13.92 7.38 14.10
N CYS A 71 12.72 7.99 14.05
CA CYS A 71 12.40 9.18 14.84
C CYS A 71 12.53 8.91 16.35
N VAL A 72 11.98 7.80 16.81
CA VAL A 72 12.06 7.43 18.24
C VAL A 72 13.50 7.12 18.66
N SER A 73 14.23 6.32 17.87
CA SER A 73 15.60 5.87 18.20
C SER A 73 16.63 7.02 18.20
N ASN A 74 16.37 8.09 17.42
CA ASN A 74 17.28 9.23 17.31
C ASN A 74 16.75 10.48 18.06
N SER A 75 15.72 10.33 18.88
CA SER A 75 15.11 11.44 19.66
C SER A 75 14.79 12.65 18.78
N ILE A 76 14.14 12.41 17.66
CA ILE A 76 13.71 13.45 16.73
C ILE A 76 12.58 14.27 17.36
N ASP A 77 12.66 15.58 17.29
CA ASP A 77 11.67 16.48 17.89
C ASP A 77 10.37 16.52 17.11
N ILE A 78 10.44 16.46 15.76
CA ILE A 78 9.26 16.60 14.90
C ILE A 78 9.36 15.81 13.60
N LEU A 79 8.26 15.14 13.26
CA LEU A 79 8.03 14.49 11.98
C LEU A 79 7.14 15.40 11.11
N LEU A 80 7.64 15.81 9.95
CA LEU A 80 6.93 16.66 9.00
C LEU A 80 6.25 15.82 7.93
N ILE A 81 4.94 16.02 7.78
CA ILE A 81 4.10 15.29 6.81
C ILE A 81 3.24 16.29 6.04
N SER A 82 3.04 16.07 4.74
CA SER A 82 2.27 17.01 3.92
C SER A 82 0.77 17.05 4.27
N GLU A 83 0.17 15.91 4.59
CA GLU A 83 -1.26 15.79 4.96
C GLU A 83 -1.53 14.50 5.75
N LEU A 84 -2.61 14.46 6.53
CA LEU A 84 -3.04 13.32 7.35
C LEU A 84 -3.16 12.00 6.53
N SER A 85 -3.61 12.08 5.30
CA SER A 85 -3.77 10.92 4.42
C SER A 85 -2.45 10.20 4.08
N ARG A 86 -1.31 10.83 4.36
CA ARG A 86 0.02 10.20 4.21
C ARG A 86 0.32 9.26 5.36
N LEU A 87 -0.18 9.57 6.55
CA LEU A 87 0.04 8.75 7.74
C LEU A 87 -0.80 7.45 7.73
N GLY A 88 -2.03 7.52 7.22
CA GLY A 88 -2.93 6.37 7.06
C GLY A 88 -4.08 6.70 6.11
N ARG A 89 -4.73 5.70 5.56
CA ARG A 89 -5.92 5.88 4.70
C ARG A 89 -7.21 5.74 5.48
N LYS A 90 -7.20 4.89 6.49
CA LYS A 90 -8.31 4.72 7.42
C LYS A 90 -8.06 5.52 8.67
N VAL A 91 -9.13 5.98 9.29
CA VAL A 91 -9.08 6.70 10.56
C VAL A 91 -8.35 5.90 11.63
N ASP A 92 -8.66 4.61 11.71
CA ASP A 92 -8.04 3.70 12.69
C ASP A 92 -6.52 3.65 12.55
N GLU A 93 -6.01 3.57 11.30
CA GLU A 93 -4.56 3.56 11.02
C GLU A 93 -3.89 4.89 11.40
N VAL A 94 -4.57 6.01 11.12
CA VAL A 94 -4.06 7.34 11.50
C VAL A 94 -4.04 7.49 13.01
N LEU A 95 -5.10 7.08 13.70
CA LEU A 95 -5.19 7.14 15.16
C LEU A 95 -4.15 6.24 15.83
N GLU A 96 -3.90 5.04 15.29
CA GLU A 96 -2.87 4.11 15.79
C GLU A 96 -1.47 4.75 15.69
N ASN A 97 -1.13 5.33 14.53
CA ASN A 97 0.15 5.99 14.34
C ASN A 97 0.29 7.26 15.20
N VAL A 98 -0.77 8.05 15.33
CA VAL A 98 -0.80 9.24 16.22
C VAL A 98 -0.61 8.82 17.67
N LYS A 99 -1.29 7.74 18.10
CA LYS A 99 -1.11 7.18 19.45
C LYS A 99 0.34 6.74 19.67
N TYR A 100 0.91 5.98 18.72
CA TYR A 100 2.31 5.57 18.81
C TYR A 100 3.24 6.76 19.00
N CYS A 101 3.05 7.85 18.24
CA CYS A 101 3.86 9.05 18.35
C CYS A 101 3.66 9.76 19.69
N LYS A 102 2.42 9.83 20.20
CA LYS A 102 2.13 10.37 21.54
C LYS A 102 2.85 9.59 22.64
N ASP A 103 2.75 8.27 22.61
CA ASP A 103 3.36 7.37 23.59
C ASP A 103 4.91 7.53 23.63
N HIS A 104 5.52 7.97 22.53
CA HIS A 104 6.97 8.21 22.41
C HIS A 104 7.37 9.69 22.42
N HIS A 105 6.45 10.61 22.73
CA HIS A 105 6.67 12.06 22.72
C HIS A 105 7.21 12.62 21.40
N LEU A 106 6.95 11.95 20.29
CA LEU A 106 7.29 12.42 18.95
C LEU A 106 6.19 13.35 18.42
N ASN A 107 6.52 14.60 18.16
CA ASN A 107 5.56 15.51 17.54
C ASN A 107 5.43 15.20 16.04
N ILE A 108 4.21 15.32 15.49
CA ILE A 108 3.98 15.31 14.03
C ILE A 108 3.32 16.63 13.66
N TYR A 109 3.80 17.22 12.57
CA TYR A 109 3.15 18.37 11.94
C TYR A 109 2.58 17.99 10.59
N PHE A 110 1.31 18.29 10.39
CA PHE A 110 0.57 18.08 9.14
C PHE A 110 0.41 19.43 8.43
N GLN A 111 1.18 19.65 7.38
CA GLN A 111 1.30 20.93 6.69
C GLN A 111 -0.03 21.43 6.12
N LYS A 112 -0.80 20.56 5.45
CA LYS A 112 -2.05 20.92 4.79
C LYS A 112 -3.13 21.31 5.79
N GLU A 113 -3.21 20.58 6.89
CA GLU A 113 -4.17 20.81 7.96
C GLU A 113 -3.70 21.90 8.94
N ASN A 114 -2.43 22.27 8.88
CA ASN A 114 -1.76 23.18 9.83
C ASN A 114 -1.97 22.76 11.28
N LEU A 115 -1.77 21.50 11.58
CA LEU A 115 -1.98 20.90 12.90
C LEU A 115 -0.79 20.07 13.33
N SER A 116 -0.52 20.09 14.64
CA SER A 116 0.47 19.24 15.31
C SER A 116 -0.19 18.34 16.36
N ILE A 117 0.47 17.25 16.75
CA ILE A 117 0.04 16.40 17.87
C ILE A 117 0.13 17.16 19.18
N PHE A 118 1.24 17.88 19.39
CA PHE A 118 1.46 18.68 20.59
C PHE A 118 1.48 20.16 20.24
N ASN A 119 0.93 20.96 21.13
CA ASN A 119 1.03 22.42 21.11
C ASN A 119 2.46 22.87 21.47
N ILE A 120 2.73 24.17 21.34
CA ILE A 120 4.03 24.77 21.67
C ILE A 120 4.38 24.58 23.17
N ASP A 121 3.37 24.53 24.02
CA ASP A 121 3.50 24.33 25.48
C ASP A 121 3.69 22.84 25.87
N GLY A 122 3.74 21.92 24.88
CA GLY A 122 3.88 20.49 25.08
C GLY A 122 2.59 19.76 25.44
N THR A 123 1.45 20.45 25.54
CA THR A 123 0.15 19.81 25.76
C THR A 123 -0.36 19.17 24.49
N GLU A 124 -1.16 18.11 24.62
CA GLU A 124 -1.80 17.48 23.46
C GLU A 124 -2.79 18.43 22.79
N ASN A 125 -2.76 18.46 21.46
CA ASN A 125 -3.70 19.26 20.67
C ASN A 125 -5.04 18.52 20.51
N PRO A 126 -6.13 18.94 21.19
CA PRO A 126 -7.41 18.25 21.10
C PRO A 126 -8.05 18.38 19.71
N PHE A 127 -7.74 19.44 18.98
CA PHE A 127 -8.29 19.68 17.64
C PHE A 127 -7.84 18.63 16.63
N LEU A 128 -6.65 18.05 16.80
CA LEU A 128 -6.17 16.98 15.93
C LEU A 128 -7.09 15.76 15.99
N THR A 129 -7.49 15.32 17.17
CA THR A 129 -8.39 14.17 17.35
C THR A 129 -9.76 14.43 16.71
N ILE A 130 -10.32 15.61 16.92
CA ILE A 130 -11.59 16.02 16.32
C ILE A 130 -11.46 16.06 14.78
N MET A 131 -10.38 16.65 14.26
CA MET A 131 -10.14 16.76 12.82
C MET A 131 -9.98 15.37 12.16
N ILE A 132 -9.26 14.44 12.78
CA ILE A 132 -9.13 13.08 12.29
C ILE A 132 -10.49 12.39 12.20
N ALA A 133 -11.34 12.52 13.24
CA ALA A 133 -12.67 11.94 13.24
C ALA A 133 -13.56 12.54 12.13
N VAL A 134 -13.56 13.85 11.96
CA VAL A 134 -14.35 14.54 10.92
C VAL A 134 -13.88 14.15 9.52
N LEU A 135 -12.57 14.20 9.25
CA LEU A 135 -12.03 13.83 7.94
C LEU A 135 -12.29 12.35 7.61
N GLY A 136 -12.26 11.49 8.61
CA GLY A 136 -12.59 10.09 8.45
C GLY A 136 -14.05 9.87 8.06
N THR A 137 -14.96 10.51 8.78
CA THR A 137 -16.39 10.45 8.48
C THR A 137 -16.69 11.02 7.08
N CYS A 138 -16.08 12.14 6.69
CA CYS A 138 -16.21 12.69 5.35
C CYS A 138 -15.73 11.71 4.27
N ALA A 139 -14.59 11.06 4.48
CA ALA A 139 -14.06 10.09 3.54
C ALA A 139 -14.93 8.83 3.40
N GLU A 140 -15.62 8.41 4.45
CA GLU A 140 -16.62 7.32 4.40
C GLU A 140 -17.84 7.74 3.61
N LEU A 141 -18.39 8.91 3.88
CA LEU A 141 -19.54 9.46 3.13
C LEU A 141 -19.25 9.61 1.63
N GLU A 142 -18.04 10.06 1.27
CA GLU A 142 -17.61 10.14 -0.12
C GLU A 142 -17.57 8.75 -0.79
N ARG A 143 -17.05 7.73 -0.09
CA ARG A 143 -17.03 6.34 -0.61
C ARG A 143 -18.44 5.80 -0.82
N GLU A 144 -19.33 6.02 0.13
CA GLU A 144 -20.74 5.61 0.01
C GLU A 144 -21.41 6.30 -1.16
N ALA A 145 -21.20 7.60 -1.34
CA ALA A 145 -21.74 8.36 -2.46
C ALA A 145 -21.21 7.86 -3.82
N ILE A 146 -19.93 7.49 -3.90
CA ILE A 146 -19.33 6.88 -5.09
C ILE A 146 -19.95 5.49 -5.35
N TYR A 147 -20.05 4.66 -4.31
CA TYR A 147 -20.63 3.32 -4.40
C TYR A 147 -22.10 3.37 -4.88
N TYR A 148 -22.91 4.29 -4.32
CA TYR A 148 -24.27 4.52 -4.75
C TYR A 148 -24.38 4.92 -6.24
N ARG A 149 -23.55 5.87 -6.68
CA ARG A 149 -23.49 6.31 -8.09
C ARG A 149 -23.08 5.17 -9.03
N LEU A 150 -22.11 4.35 -8.65
CA LEU A 150 -21.67 3.21 -9.44
C LEU A 150 -22.74 2.13 -9.54
N ASN A 151 -23.43 1.83 -8.43
CA ASN A 151 -24.51 0.85 -8.43
C ASN A 151 -25.73 1.32 -9.24
N SER A 152 -26.16 2.56 -9.06
CA SER A 152 -27.25 3.15 -9.84
C SER A 152 -26.93 3.17 -11.34
N GLY A 153 -25.70 3.54 -11.72
CA GLY A 153 -25.24 3.47 -13.11
C GLY A 153 -25.22 2.04 -13.65
N LYS A 154 -24.81 1.07 -12.84
CA LYS A 154 -24.82 -0.36 -13.20
C LYS A 154 -26.25 -0.89 -13.38
N GLU A 155 -27.17 -0.54 -12.48
CA GLU A 155 -28.59 -0.94 -12.59
C GLU A 155 -29.22 -0.38 -13.84
N LYS A 156 -29.00 0.91 -14.14
CA LYS A 156 -29.46 1.53 -15.38
C LYS A 156 -28.89 0.83 -16.61
N TYR A 157 -27.58 0.54 -16.62
CA TYR A 157 -26.94 -0.17 -17.73
C TYR A 157 -27.54 -1.57 -17.95
N ILE A 158 -27.89 -2.29 -16.87
CA ILE A 158 -28.56 -3.60 -16.95
C ILE A 158 -29.99 -3.45 -17.46
N ALA A 159 -30.75 -2.43 -16.98
CA ALA A 159 -32.10 -2.15 -17.43
C ALA A 159 -32.17 -1.81 -18.92
N ASP A 160 -31.17 -1.11 -19.45
CA ASP A 160 -30.98 -0.80 -20.87
C ASP A 160 -30.49 -2.01 -21.71
N GLY A 161 -30.50 -3.23 -21.15
CA GLY A 161 -30.10 -4.46 -21.83
C GLY A 161 -28.59 -4.73 -21.78
N GLY A 162 -27.82 -3.93 -21.09
CA GLY A 162 -26.39 -4.10 -20.90
C GLY A 162 -26.06 -5.30 -20.01
N ARG A 163 -24.88 -5.88 -20.19
CA ARG A 163 -24.40 -7.03 -19.40
C ARG A 163 -23.16 -6.67 -18.61
N VAL A 164 -23.23 -6.88 -17.30
CA VAL A 164 -22.08 -6.68 -16.40
C VAL A 164 -21.37 -8.01 -16.20
N GLY A 165 -20.04 -7.97 -16.16
CA GLY A 165 -19.19 -9.13 -15.97
C GLY A 165 -18.57 -9.64 -17.25
N ARG A 166 -18.06 -10.88 -17.19
CA ARG A 166 -17.34 -11.49 -18.32
C ARG A 166 -18.30 -11.81 -19.47
N LYS A 167 -17.94 -11.46 -20.71
CA LYS A 167 -18.74 -11.80 -21.90
C LYS A 167 -18.96 -13.31 -21.95
N VAL A 168 -20.21 -13.71 -22.30
CA VAL A 168 -20.54 -15.13 -22.48
C VAL A 168 -19.66 -15.69 -23.60
N GLY A 169 -19.08 -16.88 -23.36
CA GLY A 169 -18.19 -17.53 -24.33
C GLY A 169 -16.76 -16.98 -24.40
N TYR A 170 -16.43 -15.91 -23.69
CA TYR A 170 -15.05 -15.43 -23.66
C TYR A 170 -14.12 -16.48 -23.04
N ARG A 171 -13.16 -16.91 -23.80
CA ARG A 171 -12.03 -17.74 -23.32
C ARG A 171 -10.73 -16.94 -23.47
N LYS A 172 -9.90 -17.00 -22.43
CA LYS A 172 -8.55 -16.40 -22.48
C LYS A 172 -7.78 -16.99 -23.66
N PRO A 173 -7.11 -16.21 -24.51
CA PRO A 173 -6.26 -16.74 -25.57
C PRO A 173 -5.24 -17.74 -25.03
N MET A 174 -4.88 -18.74 -25.85
CA MET A 174 -3.98 -19.81 -25.42
C MET A 174 -2.59 -19.29 -25.07
N GLU A 175 -2.09 -18.29 -25.81
CA GLU A 175 -0.79 -17.65 -25.58
C GLU A 175 -0.73 -17.00 -24.18
N VAL A 176 -1.81 -16.31 -23.79
CA VAL A 176 -1.90 -15.66 -22.47
C VAL A 176 -1.97 -16.71 -21.35
N LYS A 177 -2.68 -17.82 -21.59
CA LYS A 177 -2.71 -18.93 -20.63
C LYS A 177 -1.36 -19.63 -20.53
N GLU A 178 -0.64 -19.79 -21.65
CA GLU A 178 0.68 -20.40 -21.65
C GLU A 178 1.68 -19.60 -20.81
N GLN A 179 1.64 -18.26 -20.92
CA GLN A 179 2.45 -17.39 -20.08
C GLN A 179 2.05 -17.46 -18.60
N GLU A 180 0.75 -17.37 -18.31
CA GLU A 180 0.23 -17.38 -16.93
C GLU A 180 0.52 -18.70 -16.21
N TYR A 181 0.42 -19.84 -16.91
CA TYR A 181 0.61 -21.18 -16.35
C TYR A 181 1.92 -21.84 -16.79
N ARG A 182 2.91 -21.04 -17.21
CA ARG A 182 4.19 -21.53 -17.73
C ARG A 182 4.86 -22.57 -16.82
N GLU A 183 4.89 -22.31 -15.51
CA GLU A 183 5.47 -23.22 -14.53
C GLU A 183 4.68 -24.54 -14.43
N VAL A 184 3.35 -24.46 -14.40
CA VAL A 184 2.47 -25.64 -14.37
C VAL A 184 2.71 -26.50 -15.60
N ILE A 185 2.73 -25.88 -16.78
CA ILE A 185 2.94 -26.56 -18.07
C ILE A 185 4.33 -27.20 -18.10
N ARG A 186 5.37 -26.51 -17.61
CA ARG A 186 6.74 -27.02 -17.54
C ARG A 186 6.82 -28.28 -16.68
N HIS A 187 6.23 -28.28 -15.48
CA HIS A 187 6.23 -29.44 -14.59
C HIS A 187 5.45 -30.62 -15.18
N LEU A 188 4.27 -30.35 -15.75
CA LEU A 188 3.47 -31.40 -16.40
C LEU A 188 4.17 -32.04 -17.61
N ARG A 189 4.88 -31.25 -18.45
CA ARG A 189 5.67 -31.76 -19.59
C ARG A 189 6.87 -32.58 -19.13
N LYS A 190 7.43 -32.31 -17.94
CA LYS A 190 8.48 -33.12 -17.31
C LYS A 190 7.97 -34.42 -16.69
N GLY A 191 6.66 -34.71 -16.76
CA GLY A 191 6.08 -35.93 -16.23
C GLY A 191 5.71 -35.87 -14.75
N THR A 192 5.81 -34.69 -14.09
CA THR A 192 5.43 -34.51 -12.68
C THR A 192 3.94 -34.80 -12.50
N THR A 193 3.57 -35.44 -11.40
CA THR A 193 2.17 -35.76 -11.12
C THR A 193 1.34 -34.49 -10.92
N ILE A 194 0.03 -34.56 -11.13
CA ILE A 194 -0.87 -33.43 -10.97
C ILE A 194 -0.83 -32.91 -9.51
N ARG A 195 -0.76 -33.81 -8.53
CA ARG A 195 -0.70 -33.46 -7.11
C ARG A 195 0.62 -32.77 -6.75
N ASP A 196 1.74 -33.27 -7.25
CA ASP A 196 3.05 -32.67 -6.99
C ASP A 196 3.20 -31.33 -7.72
N THR A 197 2.72 -31.25 -8.97
CA THR A 197 2.67 -29.98 -9.69
C THR A 197 1.85 -28.93 -8.94
N ALA A 198 0.70 -29.33 -8.39
CA ALA A 198 -0.13 -28.44 -7.56
C ALA A 198 0.63 -27.90 -6.34
N LYS A 199 1.35 -28.78 -5.63
CA LYS A 199 2.17 -28.40 -4.48
C LYS A 199 3.33 -27.47 -4.87
N LEU A 200 4.02 -27.77 -5.96
CA LEU A 200 5.20 -26.99 -6.40
C LEU A 200 4.84 -25.61 -6.94
N THR A 201 3.66 -25.47 -7.56
CA THR A 201 3.26 -24.23 -8.23
C THR A 201 2.24 -23.40 -7.42
N GLY A 202 1.80 -23.88 -6.25
CA GLY A 202 0.79 -23.21 -5.41
C GLY A 202 -0.62 -23.17 -6.00
N HIS A 203 -0.87 -23.90 -7.12
CA HIS A 203 -2.18 -23.97 -7.74
C HIS A 203 -3.02 -25.14 -7.21
N CYS A 204 -4.34 -24.98 -7.16
CA CYS A 204 -5.19 -26.11 -6.77
C CYS A 204 -5.16 -27.23 -7.83
N VAL A 205 -5.34 -28.48 -7.37
CA VAL A 205 -5.32 -29.69 -8.22
C VAL A 205 -6.28 -29.58 -9.41
N ARG A 206 -7.46 -29.00 -9.20
CA ARG A 206 -8.47 -28.80 -10.27
C ARG A 206 -7.97 -27.86 -11.38
N THR A 207 -7.23 -26.80 -11.03
CA THR A 207 -6.61 -25.90 -11.99
C THR A 207 -5.54 -26.62 -12.81
N VAL A 208 -4.65 -27.37 -12.14
CA VAL A 208 -3.59 -28.16 -12.82
C VAL A 208 -4.18 -29.20 -13.77
N GLN A 209 -5.23 -29.91 -13.33
CA GLN A 209 -5.95 -30.87 -14.18
C GLN A 209 -6.57 -30.21 -15.42
N ARG A 210 -7.21 -29.04 -15.24
CA ARG A 210 -7.79 -28.27 -16.34
C ARG A 210 -6.71 -27.86 -17.35
N ILE A 211 -5.59 -27.30 -16.88
CA ILE A 211 -4.47 -26.90 -17.75
C ILE A 211 -3.88 -28.10 -18.49
N LYS A 212 -3.70 -29.24 -17.82
CA LYS A 212 -3.27 -30.45 -18.44
C LYS A 212 -4.15 -30.86 -19.63
N ASN A 213 -5.46 -30.80 -19.44
CA ASN A 213 -6.45 -31.16 -20.47
C ASN A 213 -6.47 -30.13 -21.62
N GLU A 214 -6.48 -28.83 -21.30
CA GLU A 214 -6.50 -27.72 -22.26
C GLU A 214 -5.26 -27.74 -23.18
N PHE A 215 -4.08 -28.06 -22.64
CA PHE A 215 -2.82 -28.11 -23.38
C PHE A 215 -2.48 -29.52 -23.91
N GLY A 216 -3.39 -30.51 -23.77
CA GLY A 216 -3.23 -31.84 -24.30
C GLY A 216 -1.99 -32.62 -23.81
N ILE A 217 -1.51 -32.30 -22.58
CA ILE A 217 -0.29 -32.89 -22.03
C ILE A 217 -0.57 -34.34 -21.62
N LYS A 218 -0.09 -35.32 -22.42
CA LYS A 218 -0.22 -36.76 -22.13
C LYS A 218 0.81 -37.17 -21.07
N LYS A 219 0.49 -38.24 -20.29
CA LYS A 219 1.48 -38.88 -19.41
C LYS A 219 2.61 -39.45 -20.31
N GLN A 220 3.85 -39.04 -20.07
CA GLN A 220 4.98 -39.80 -20.58
C GLN A 220 5.00 -41.14 -19.83
N ASN A 221 4.81 -42.25 -20.54
CA ASN A 221 5.03 -43.59 -19.97
C ASN A 221 6.53 -43.70 -19.69
N SER A 222 6.91 -43.63 -18.41
CA SER A 222 8.25 -44.01 -17.99
C SER A 222 8.49 -45.48 -18.42
N PRO A 223 9.60 -45.80 -19.08
CA PRO A 223 9.93 -47.20 -19.34
C PRO A 223 10.09 -47.91 -18.00
N THR A 224 9.32 -48.98 -17.80
CA THR A 224 9.42 -49.86 -16.64
C THR A 224 10.86 -50.34 -16.53
N PRO A 225 11.56 -50.23 -15.40
CA PRO A 225 12.88 -50.83 -15.26
C PRO A 225 12.73 -52.35 -15.39
N LYS A 226 13.36 -52.91 -16.44
CA LYS A 226 13.49 -54.36 -16.60
C LYS A 226 14.28 -54.87 -15.42
N HIS A 227 13.62 -55.60 -14.50
CA HIS A 227 14.31 -56.41 -13.51
C HIS A 227 15.20 -57.42 -14.27
N ARG A 228 16.51 -57.23 -14.18
CA ARG A 228 17.48 -58.27 -14.52
C ARG A 228 17.38 -59.33 -13.41
N LYS A 229 17.04 -60.54 -13.83
CA LYS A 229 17.25 -61.77 -13.04
C LYS A 229 18.73 -62.06 -12.89
#